data_4047edd895e8f94fdfd0ccde4183fe84
#
_entry.id   4047edd895e8f94fdfd0ccde4183fe84
#
_cell.length_a   1.000
_cell.length_b   1.000
_cell.length_c   1.000
_cell.angle_alpha   90.00
_cell.angle_beta   90.00
_cell.angle_gamma   90.00
#
_symmetry.space_group_name_H-M   'P 1'
#
loop_
_entity.id
_entity.type
_entity.pdbx_description
1 polymer ?
#
loop_
_entity_poly.entity_id
_entity_poly.type
_entity_poly.pdbx_seq_one_letter_code
_entity_poly.pdbx_strand_id
1 'polypeptide(L)'
;MAKKVTGYIKLQIPAGKATPAPPVGPALGQHGVNIVEFTKQFNAKTADQGDLIIPVVITDYADRSFSFITKTPPAAVLLKKACNIKSGSGVPNKTKVATIKRAEVQKIAELKMPDLNAASIEAATSMIEGTAKSMGIVVED
;
A
#
# COMPACT_ATOMS: atom_id res chain seq x y z
N MET A 1 -10.99 -9.25 27.84
CA MET A 1 -11.90 -10.04 26.99
C MET A 1 -11.71 -9.64 25.54
N ALA A 2 -11.81 -10.63 24.65
CA ALA A 2 -11.73 -10.35 23.22
C ALA A 2 -12.95 -9.55 22.75
N LYS A 3 -12.73 -8.46 22.03
CA LYS A 3 -13.79 -7.64 21.46
C LYS A 3 -14.36 -8.34 20.23
N LYS A 4 -15.67 -8.21 20.04
CA LYS A 4 -16.30 -8.75 18.85
C LYS A 4 -16.03 -7.87 17.65
N VAL A 5 -15.47 -8.45 16.59
CA VAL A 5 -15.20 -7.74 15.34
C VAL A 5 -16.51 -7.61 14.55
N THR A 6 -16.85 -6.38 14.17
CA THR A 6 -18.03 -6.12 13.35
C THR A 6 -17.69 -5.92 11.87
N GLY A 7 -16.44 -5.59 11.57
CA GLY A 7 -16.05 -5.45 10.18
C GLY A 7 -14.59 -5.05 10.01
N TYR A 8 -14.17 -5.05 8.75
CA TYR A 8 -12.84 -4.60 8.34
C TYR A 8 -12.98 -3.51 7.28
N ILE A 9 -12.10 -2.51 7.38
CA ILE A 9 -12.03 -1.42 6.41
C ILE A 9 -10.63 -1.42 5.83
N LYS A 10 -10.53 -1.50 4.51
CA LYS A 10 -9.23 -1.47 3.82
C LYS A 10 -9.12 -0.18 3.02
N LEU A 11 -8.08 0.59 3.27
CA LEU A 11 -7.86 1.88 2.62
C LEU A 11 -6.41 2.01 2.19
N GLN A 12 -6.18 2.89 1.21
CA GLN A 12 -4.83 3.32 0.81
C GLN A 12 -4.77 4.83 1.01
N ILE A 13 -3.91 5.28 1.90
CA ILE A 13 -3.83 6.69 2.31
C ILE A 13 -2.39 7.15 2.20
N PRO A 14 -2.12 8.34 1.64
CA PRO A 14 -0.77 8.91 1.65
C PRO A 14 -0.27 9.06 3.09
N ALA A 15 0.98 8.68 3.32
CA ALA A 15 1.59 8.70 4.65
C ALA A 15 1.57 10.12 5.22
N GLY A 16 1.13 10.25 6.47
CA GLY A 16 1.07 11.52 7.18
C GLY A 16 0.02 12.50 6.66
N LYS A 17 -0.82 12.10 5.71
CA LYS A 17 -1.79 12.98 5.05
C LYS A 17 -3.24 12.50 5.15
N ALA A 18 -3.55 11.68 6.14
CA ALA A 18 -4.93 11.26 6.37
C ALA A 18 -5.77 12.45 6.85
N THR A 19 -6.95 12.61 6.24
CA THR A 19 -7.89 13.67 6.56
C THR A 19 -9.30 13.10 6.65
N PRO A 20 -10.24 13.78 7.33
CA PRO A 20 -11.65 13.36 7.35
C PRO A 20 -12.34 13.43 5.99
N ALA A 21 -11.71 14.05 5.00
CA ALA A 21 -12.26 14.14 3.64
C ALA A 21 -12.31 12.77 2.96
N PRO A 22 -13.15 12.60 1.92
CA PRO A 22 -13.13 11.35 1.16
C PRO A 22 -11.74 10.98 0.65
N PRO A 23 -11.37 9.67 0.58
CA PRO A 23 -12.26 8.51 0.85
C PRO A 23 -12.31 8.05 2.32
N VAL A 24 -11.54 8.67 3.22
CA VAL A 24 -11.39 8.21 4.60
C VAL A 24 -12.69 8.41 5.41
N GLY A 25 -13.24 9.61 5.36
CA GLY A 25 -14.43 9.96 6.12
C GLY A 25 -15.62 9.05 5.89
N PRO A 26 -16.08 8.93 4.63
CA PRO A 26 -17.22 8.06 4.31
C PRO A 26 -16.99 6.60 4.67
N ALA A 27 -15.80 6.07 4.43
CA ALA A 27 -15.48 4.66 4.74
C ALA A 27 -15.56 4.39 6.24
N LEU A 28 -14.99 5.26 7.06
CA LEU A 28 -15.00 5.11 8.52
C LEU A 28 -16.36 5.44 9.11
N GLY A 29 -17.05 6.43 8.57
CA GLY A 29 -18.35 6.87 9.04
C GLY A 29 -19.41 5.78 8.96
N GLN A 30 -19.40 4.99 7.89
CA GLN A 30 -20.31 3.87 7.71
C GLN A 30 -20.18 2.81 8.81
N HIS A 31 -18.99 2.70 9.40
CA HIS A 31 -18.70 1.73 10.45
C HIS A 31 -18.73 2.33 11.86
N GLY A 32 -19.01 3.64 11.98
CA GLY A 32 -19.09 4.30 13.27
C GLY A 32 -17.74 4.51 13.95
N VAL A 33 -16.66 4.46 13.20
CA VAL A 33 -15.30 4.66 13.71
C VAL A 33 -15.02 6.14 13.90
N ASN A 34 -14.28 6.50 14.96
CA ASN A 34 -13.89 7.89 15.21
C ASN A 34 -12.84 8.33 14.19
N ILE A 35 -13.27 9.10 13.20
CA ILE A 35 -12.45 9.54 12.07
C ILE A 35 -11.28 10.41 12.52
N VAL A 36 -11.53 11.34 13.43
CA VAL A 36 -10.50 12.29 13.91
C VAL A 36 -9.38 11.55 14.63
N GLU A 37 -9.73 10.63 15.50
CA GLU A 37 -8.76 9.84 16.24
C GLU A 37 -7.94 8.94 15.32
N PHE A 38 -8.60 8.29 14.36
CA PHE A 38 -7.91 7.48 13.37
C PHE A 38 -6.90 8.30 12.56
N THR A 39 -7.31 9.45 12.02
CA THR A 39 -6.42 10.28 11.21
C THR A 39 -5.22 10.76 12.02
N LYS A 40 -5.44 11.12 13.28
CA LYS A 40 -4.36 11.54 14.18
C LYS A 40 -3.34 10.42 14.41
N GLN A 41 -3.83 9.23 14.76
CA GLN A 41 -2.97 8.07 15.01
C GLN A 41 -2.24 7.60 13.75
N PHE A 42 -2.94 7.56 12.62
CA PHE A 42 -2.35 7.18 11.34
C PHE A 42 -1.24 8.15 10.94
N ASN A 43 -1.51 9.44 11.00
CA ASN A 43 -0.52 10.46 10.63
C ASN A 43 0.72 10.39 11.52
N ALA A 44 0.53 10.19 12.83
CA ALA A 44 1.64 10.03 13.77
C ALA A 44 2.48 8.78 13.45
N LYS A 45 1.82 7.68 13.11
CA LYS A 45 2.48 6.40 12.84
C LYS A 45 3.21 6.38 11.49
N THR A 46 2.73 7.14 10.52
CA THR A 46 3.28 7.14 9.15
C THR A 46 4.05 8.41 8.78
N ALA A 47 4.26 9.32 9.73
CA ALA A 47 4.91 10.62 9.46
C ALA A 47 6.29 10.47 8.84
N ASP A 48 7.03 9.41 9.19
CA ASP A 48 8.38 9.14 8.69
C ASP A 48 8.39 8.39 7.34
N GLN A 49 7.22 8.00 6.81
CA GLN A 49 7.12 7.25 5.55
C GLN A 49 7.18 8.15 4.31
N GLY A 50 7.16 9.46 4.47
CA GLY A 50 7.26 10.42 3.38
C GLY A 50 6.03 10.48 2.51
N ASP A 51 6.23 10.46 1.19
CA ASP A 51 5.12 10.59 0.21
C ASP A 51 4.58 9.26 -0.28
N LEU A 52 4.90 8.17 0.41
CA LEU A 52 4.43 6.84 0.02
C LEU A 52 2.95 6.66 0.37
N ILE A 53 2.24 5.92 -0.48
CA ILE A 53 0.87 5.51 -0.17
C ILE A 53 0.95 4.27 0.72
N ILE A 54 0.28 4.33 1.87
CA ILE A 54 0.32 3.25 2.86
C ILE A 54 -1.03 2.55 2.87
N PRO A 55 -1.08 1.24 2.56
CA PRO A 55 -2.29 0.44 2.78
C PRO A 55 -2.52 0.26 4.27
N VAL A 56 -3.76 0.44 4.68
CA VAL A 56 -4.16 0.27 6.08
C VAL A 56 -5.37 -0.66 6.14
N VAL A 57 -5.35 -1.59 7.11
CA VAL A 57 -6.48 -2.45 7.41
C VAL A 57 -6.97 -2.07 8.81
N ILE A 58 -8.18 -1.57 8.89
CA ILE A 58 -8.81 -1.13 10.14
C ILE A 58 -9.80 -2.21 10.56
N THR A 59 -9.67 -2.67 11.80
CA THR A 59 -10.61 -3.60 12.40
C THR A 59 -11.57 -2.84 13.27
N ASP A 60 -12.85 -2.93 12.98
CA ASP A 60 -13.93 -2.27 13.71
C ASP A 60 -14.55 -3.25 14.70
N TYR A 61 -14.77 -2.79 15.93
CA TYR A 61 -15.31 -3.60 17.02
C TYR A 61 -16.73 -3.15 17.41
N ALA A 62 -17.46 -4.06 18.02
CA ALA A 62 -18.86 -3.83 18.41
C ALA A 62 -19.05 -2.68 19.41
N ASP A 63 -18.03 -2.35 20.20
CA ASP A 63 -18.04 -1.24 21.15
C ASP A 63 -17.64 0.11 20.54
N ARG A 64 -17.57 0.18 19.19
CA ARG A 64 -17.16 1.34 18.40
C ARG A 64 -15.69 1.70 18.54
N SER A 65 -14.90 0.86 19.18
CA SER A 65 -13.44 1.00 19.16
C SER A 65 -12.89 0.44 17.85
N PHE A 66 -11.65 0.75 17.56
CA PHE A 66 -10.98 0.25 16.37
C PHE A 66 -9.51 -0.04 16.66
N SER A 67 -8.94 -0.91 15.84
CA SER A 67 -7.49 -1.07 15.75
C SER A 67 -7.12 -1.04 14.28
N PHE A 68 -5.89 -0.71 13.95
CA PHE A 68 -5.45 -0.72 12.57
C PHE A 68 -4.01 -1.19 12.47
N ILE A 69 -3.70 -1.78 11.31
CA ILE A 69 -2.35 -2.15 10.94
C ILE A 69 -2.01 -1.46 9.63
N THR A 70 -0.79 -0.99 9.51
CA THR A 70 -0.26 -0.44 8.27
C THR A 70 0.61 -1.49 7.60
N LYS A 71 0.49 -1.61 6.29
CA LYS A 71 1.29 -2.53 5.49
C LYS A 71 2.36 -1.76 4.74
N THR A 72 3.27 -2.48 4.09
CA THR A 72 4.25 -1.86 3.21
C THR A 72 3.55 -1.22 2.01
N PRO A 73 4.13 -0.16 1.38
CA PRO A 73 3.51 0.47 0.22
C PRO A 73 3.22 -0.55 -0.89
N PRO A 74 2.17 -0.33 -1.70
CA PRO A 74 1.88 -1.23 -2.82
C PRO A 74 3.07 -1.34 -3.78
N ALA A 75 3.25 -2.52 -4.37
CA ALA A 75 4.35 -2.76 -5.31
C ALA A 75 4.33 -1.75 -6.47
N ALA A 76 3.14 -1.41 -6.97
CA ALA A 76 2.99 -0.43 -8.04
C ALA A 76 3.54 0.94 -7.65
N VAL A 77 3.30 1.39 -6.43
CA VAL A 77 3.80 2.68 -5.92
C VAL A 77 5.33 2.66 -5.83
N LEU A 78 5.89 1.56 -5.31
CA LEU A 78 7.35 1.40 -5.18
C LEU A 78 8.02 1.37 -6.55
N LEU A 79 7.42 0.68 -7.52
CA LEU A 79 7.92 0.63 -8.90
C LEU A 79 7.89 2.01 -9.56
N LYS A 80 6.79 2.75 -9.41
CA LYS A 80 6.69 4.11 -9.94
C LYS A 80 7.75 5.03 -9.36
N LYS A 81 7.99 4.92 -8.07
CA LYS A 81 9.02 5.71 -7.39
C LYS A 81 10.42 5.34 -7.88
N ALA A 82 10.72 4.05 -8.01
CA ALA A 82 12.01 3.57 -8.49
C ALA A 82 12.30 4.01 -9.93
N CYS A 83 11.26 4.02 -10.78
CA CYS A 83 11.37 4.43 -12.17
C CYS A 83 11.17 5.94 -12.38
N ASN A 84 10.84 6.67 -11.31
CA ASN A 84 10.58 8.11 -11.35
C ASN A 84 9.48 8.49 -12.36
N ILE A 85 8.39 7.72 -12.39
CA ILE A 85 7.23 7.96 -13.26
C ILE A 85 5.99 8.23 -12.40
N LYS A 86 5.03 8.97 -12.95
CA LYS A 86 3.80 9.33 -12.25
C LYS A 86 2.73 8.25 -12.37
N SER A 87 2.69 7.55 -13.48
CA SER A 87 1.69 6.52 -13.73
C SER A 87 2.25 5.43 -14.64
N GLY A 88 1.65 4.25 -14.57
CA GLY A 88 1.96 3.16 -15.47
C GLY A 88 1.31 3.36 -16.85
N SER A 89 1.58 2.41 -17.75
CA SER A 89 1.03 2.42 -19.10
C SER A 89 -0.45 2.02 -19.10
N GLY A 90 -1.25 2.69 -19.91
CA GLY A 90 -2.63 2.29 -20.19
C GLY A 90 -2.71 1.09 -21.14
N VAL A 91 -1.63 0.82 -21.90
CA VAL A 91 -1.54 -0.32 -22.81
C VAL A 91 -0.18 -1.00 -22.60
N PRO A 92 0.00 -1.71 -21.45
CA PRO A 92 1.33 -2.18 -21.04
C PRO A 92 1.95 -3.24 -21.96
N ASN A 93 1.15 -3.97 -22.72
CA ASN A 93 1.65 -4.96 -23.66
C ASN A 93 2.22 -4.33 -24.95
N LYS A 94 1.88 -3.09 -25.25
CA LYS A 94 2.32 -2.38 -26.44
C LYS A 94 3.19 -1.18 -26.13
N THR A 95 2.79 -0.37 -25.15
CA THR A 95 3.47 0.87 -24.79
C THR A 95 4.24 0.67 -23.48
N LYS A 96 5.57 0.74 -23.55
CA LYS A 96 6.44 0.66 -22.36
C LYS A 96 6.77 2.08 -21.89
N VAL A 97 6.70 2.31 -20.58
CA VAL A 97 6.89 3.67 -20.00
C VAL A 97 8.22 3.83 -19.29
N ALA A 98 8.86 2.72 -18.89
CA ALA A 98 10.12 2.76 -18.16
C ALA A 98 10.84 1.42 -18.23
N THR A 99 12.10 1.43 -17.83
CA THR A 99 12.93 0.23 -17.69
C THR A 99 13.53 0.25 -16.29
N ILE A 100 13.52 -0.89 -15.60
CA ILE A 100 14.08 -1.05 -14.27
C ILE A 100 15.06 -2.22 -14.26
N LYS A 101 16.13 -2.10 -13.49
CA LYS A 101 17.08 -3.19 -13.30
C LYS A 101 16.54 -4.23 -12.32
N ARG A 102 16.85 -5.50 -12.56
CA ARG A 102 16.44 -6.59 -11.67
C ARG A 102 16.91 -6.38 -10.23
N ALA A 103 18.09 -5.78 -10.04
CA ALA A 103 18.62 -5.48 -8.72
C ALA A 103 17.68 -4.52 -7.95
N GLU A 104 17.09 -3.54 -8.62
CA GLU A 104 16.13 -2.63 -8.01
C GLU A 104 14.82 -3.33 -7.67
N VAL A 105 14.35 -4.22 -8.56
CA VAL A 105 13.17 -5.06 -8.33
C VAL A 105 13.39 -5.94 -7.09
N GLN A 106 14.58 -6.51 -6.95
CA GLN A 106 14.93 -7.33 -5.79
C GLN A 106 14.90 -6.53 -4.50
N LYS A 107 15.37 -5.28 -4.50
CA LYS A 107 15.28 -4.39 -3.34
C LYS A 107 13.82 -4.13 -2.93
N ILE A 108 12.96 -3.91 -3.91
CA ILE A 108 11.53 -3.73 -3.66
C ILE A 108 10.92 -5.00 -3.07
N ALA A 109 11.31 -6.17 -3.60
CA ALA A 109 10.85 -7.47 -3.08
C ALA A 109 11.26 -7.67 -1.63
N GLU A 110 12.50 -7.33 -1.28
CA GLU A 110 13.01 -7.42 0.09
C GLU A 110 12.22 -6.51 1.04
N LEU A 111 11.96 -5.28 0.62
CA LEU A 111 11.18 -4.32 1.41
C LEU A 111 9.76 -4.83 1.67
N LYS A 112 9.17 -5.50 0.68
CA LYS A 112 7.78 -5.96 0.74
C LYS A 112 7.64 -7.38 1.31
N MET A 113 8.74 -8.06 1.55
CA MET A 113 8.75 -9.46 2.00
C MET A 113 7.83 -9.75 3.19
N PRO A 114 7.74 -8.88 4.22
CA PRO A 114 6.82 -9.11 5.34
C PRO A 114 5.35 -9.24 4.96
N ASP A 115 4.94 -8.62 3.85
CA ASP A 115 3.55 -8.63 3.38
C ASP A 115 3.31 -9.63 2.25
N LEU A 116 4.36 -10.29 1.76
CA LEU A 116 4.25 -11.22 0.63
C LEU A 116 4.13 -12.66 1.11
N ASN A 117 3.33 -13.43 0.37
CA ASN A 117 3.24 -14.87 0.55
C ASN A 117 4.23 -15.55 -0.41
N ALA A 118 5.51 -15.24 -0.23
CA ALA A 118 6.58 -15.77 -1.05
C ALA A 118 7.51 -16.66 -0.22
N ALA A 119 7.91 -17.78 -0.77
CA ALA A 119 8.78 -18.73 -0.09
C ALA A 119 10.25 -18.31 -0.10
N SER A 120 10.64 -17.45 -1.03
CA SER A 120 12.03 -16.99 -1.20
C SER A 120 12.08 -15.60 -1.80
N ILE A 121 13.26 -14.97 -1.77
CA ILE A 121 13.48 -13.67 -2.40
C ILE A 121 13.31 -13.78 -3.93
N GLU A 122 13.71 -14.87 -4.55
CA GLU A 122 13.52 -15.08 -5.99
C GLU A 122 12.03 -15.12 -6.35
N ALA A 123 11.22 -15.81 -5.55
CA ALA A 123 9.77 -15.87 -5.76
C ALA A 123 9.14 -14.48 -5.56
N ALA A 124 9.55 -13.74 -4.54
CA ALA A 124 9.10 -12.36 -4.29
C ALA A 124 9.48 -11.44 -5.47
N THR A 125 10.71 -11.58 -5.98
CA THR A 125 11.18 -10.80 -7.12
C THR A 125 10.33 -11.08 -8.36
N SER A 126 9.98 -12.35 -8.62
CA SER A 126 9.09 -12.72 -9.74
C SER A 126 7.72 -12.07 -9.61
N MET A 127 7.16 -12.00 -8.40
CA MET A 127 5.88 -11.34 -8.16
C MET A 127 5.95 -9.85 -8.52
N ILE A 128 7.01 -9.17 -8.10
CA ILE A 128 7.21 -7.74 -8.39
C ILE A 128 7.46 -7.53 -9.90
N GLU A 129 8.21 -8.41 -10.54
CA GLU A 129 8.42 -8.35 -12.00
C GLU A 129 7.11 -8.45 -12.77
N GLY A 130 6.20 -9.34 -12.33
CA GLY A 130 4.87 -9.47 -12.91
C GLY A 130 4.08 -8.18 -12.81
N THR A 131 4.13 -7.52 -11.66
CA THR A 131 3.49 -6.21 -11.46
C THR A 131 4.11 -5.16 -12.39
N ALA A 132 5.43 -5.15 -12.52
CA ALA A 132 6.14 -4.23 -13.42
C ALA A 132 5.69 -4.41 -14.88
N LYS A 133 5.60 -5.65 -15.33
CA LYS A 133 5.11 -5.96 -16.68
C LYS A 133 3.69 -5.43 -16.90
N SER A 134 2.83 -5.60 -15.90
CA SER A 134 1.44 -5.11 -15.99
C SER A 134 1.34 -3.59 -16.03
N MET A 135 2.40 -2.89 -15.64
CA MET A 135 2.49 -1.44 -15.67
C MET A 135 3.20 -0.89 -16.93
N GLY A 136 3.71 -1.77 -17.77
CA GLY A 136 4.50 -1.37 -18.94
C GLY A 136 5.94 -1.02 -18.58
N ILE A 137 6.48 -1.59 -17.52
CA ILE A 137 7.87 -1.42 -17.09
C ILE A 137 8.67 -2.65 -17.52
N VAL A 138 9.76 -2.43 -18.23
CA VAL A 138 10.65 -3.51 -18.68
C VAL A 138 11.68 -3.78 -17.60
N VAL A 139 11.84 -5.06 -17.24
CA VAL A 139 12.86 -5.48 -16.28
C VAL A 139 14.06 -5.98 -17.04
N GLU A 140 15.23 -5.42 -16.78
CA GLU A 140 16.50 -5.83 -17.40
C GLU A 140 17.49 -6.32 -16.33
N ASP A 141 18.44 -7.12 -16.75
CA ASP A 141 19.48 -7.65 -15.85
C ASP A 141 20.55 -6.62 -15.51
#